data_efce162ad10a3a30a1d9d7e90cea2076
#
_entry.id   efce162ad10a3a30a1d9d7e90cea2076
#
_cell.length_a   1.000
_cell.length_b   1.000
_cell.length_c   1.000
_cell.angle_alpha   90.00
_cell.angle_beta   90.00
_cell.angle_gamma   90.00
#
_symmetry.space_group_name_H-M   'P 1'
#
loop_
_entity.id
_entity.type
_entity.pdbx_description
1 polymer ?
#
loop_
_entity_poly.entity_id
_entity_poly.type
_entity_poly.pdbx_seq_one_letter_code
_entity_poly.pdbx_strand_id
1 'polypeptide(L)'
;MDECSKKLIIWDFDGVMADTEKLWLENRRQMINEKFGLNWDFDTTNKHLGGMSDKTKRLNMDKLGLTTDDEFWKESMARDMAVMAKGFEATPGTEDILNCREIKQCVATGGIYSKSVEKLKTIGFWGKYINDTNLFTADMVEHGKPEPELFLLAAAKMGELPETCVVIEDSLAGMTAGLRAGMTVIAYIGCEMNNNPENIKNIRA
;
A
#
# COMPACT_ATOMS: atom_id res chain seq x y z
N MET A 1 6.85 -35.12 0.19
CA MET A 1 6.84 -33.75 0.80
C MET A 1 5.58 -33.12 0.28
N ASP A 2 4.55 -33.02 1.13
CA ASP A 2 3.31 -32.34 0.75
C ASP A 2 3.68 -30.91 0.35
N GLU A 3 3.41 -30.57 -0.92
CA GLU A 3 3.43 -29.17 -1.35
C GLU A 3 2.50 -28.43 -0.41
N CYS A 4 3.08 -27.55 0.44
CA CYS A 4 2.31 -26.68 1.32
C CYS A 4 1.44 -25.81 0.41
N SER A 5 0.20 -26.25 0.19
CA SER A 5 -0.71 -25.54 -0.70
C SER A 5 -0.96 -24.17 -0.12
N LYS A 6 -0.78 -23.10 -0.90
CA LYS A 6 -1.08 -21.73 -0.46
C LYS A 6 -2.57 -21.60 -0.20
N LYS A 7 -2.91 -21.00 0.95
CA LYS A 7 -4.28 -20.94 1.47
C LYS A 7 -4.83 -19.53 1.58
N LEU A 8 -3.94 -18.53 1.57
CA LEU A 8 -4.29 -17.12 1.71
C LEU A 8 -3.47 -16.26 0.76
N ILE A 9 -4.15 -15.41 0.00
CA ILE A 9 -3.53 -14.31 -0.73
C ILE A 9 -3.75 -13.04 0.09
N ILE A 10 -2.67 -12.32 0.38
CA ILE A 10 -2.67 -11.03 1.05
C ILE A 10 -2.26 -9.98 0.03
N TRP A 11 -3.17 -9.09 -0.33
CA TRP A 11 -2.95 -8.03 -1.30
C TRP A 11 -2.47 -6.76 -0.60
N ASP A 12 -1.43 -6.13 -1.12
CA ASP A 12 -1.30 -4.69 -0.94
C ASP A 12 -2.33 -3.97 -1.81
N PHE A 13 -2.57 -2.68 -1.54
CA PHE A 13 -3.54 -1.91 -2.31
C PHE A 13 -2.86 -0.97 -3.33
N ASP A 14 -2.06 0.00 -2.83
CA ASP A 14 -1.49 1.06 -3.67
C ASP A 14 -0.37 0.50 -4.56
N GLY A 15 -0.49 0.65 -5.86
CA GLY A 15 0.45 0.08 -6.82
C GLY A 15 0.19 -1.40 -7.17
N VAL A 16 -0.71 -2.10 -6.46
CA VAL A 16 -1.09 -3.50 -6.71
C VAL A 16 -2.53 -3.62 -7.18
N MET A 17 -3.51 -3.35 -6.30
CA MET A 17 -4.93 -3.41 -6.67
C MET A 17 -5.39 -2.21 -7.51
N ALA A 18 -4.73 -1.07 -7.36
CA ALA A 18 -4.90 0.11 -8.18
C ALA A 18 -3.60 0.92 -8.23
N ASP A 19 -3.27 1.48 -9.40
CA ASP A 19 -2.06 2.30 -9.58
C ASP A 19 -2.30 3.73 -9.06
N THR A 20 -2.31 3.87 -7.76
CA THR A 20 -2.70 5.09 -7.04
C THR A 20 -1.53 5.83 -6.37
N GLU A 21 -0.38 5.21 -6.16
CA GLU A 21 0.74 5.83 -5.43
C GLU A 21 1.18 7.15 -6.07
N LYS A 22 1.22 7.21 -7.40
CA LYS A 22 1.53 8.44 -8.14
C LYS A 22 0.56 9.58 -7.82
N LEU A 23 -0.72 9.28 -7.66
CA LEU A 23 -1.74 10.29 -7.35
C LEU A 23 -1.50 10.92 -5.96
N TRP A 24 -1.18 10.07 -4.98
CA TRP A 24 -0.92 10.52 -3.61
C TRP A 24 0.39 11.31 -3.52
N LEU A 25 1.43 10.87 -4.20
CA LEU A 25 2.71 11.57 -4.25
C LEU A 25 2.62 12.92 -4.95
N GLU A 26 1.86 13.03 -6.04
CA GLU A 26 1.66 14.29 -6.75
C GLU A 26 0.93 15.32 -5.87
N ASN A 27 -0.13 14.91 -5.17
CA ASN A 27 -0.78 15.76 -4.18
C ASN A 27 0.22 16.25 -3.11
N ARG A 28 1.04 15.34 -2.62
CA ARG A 28 2.03 15.65 -1.58
C ARG A 28 3.09 16.61 -2.10
N ARG A 29 3.56 16.39 -3.31
CA ARG A 29 4.52 17.25 -4.01
C ARG A 29 4.02 18.69 -4.10
N GLN A 30 2.80 18.87 -4.57
CA GLN A 30 2.17 20.19 -4.69
C GLN A 30 2.08 20.88 -3.33
N MET A 31 1.58 20.20 -2.31
CA MET A 31 1.44 20.76 -0.96
C MET A 31 2.77 21.15 -0.33
N ILE A 32 3.82 20.34 -0.51
CA ILE A 32 5.17 20.65 -0.01
C ILE A 32 5.71 21.90 -0.68
N ASN A 33 5.61 21.96 -2.01
CA ASN A 33 6.08 23.12 -2.76
C ASN A 33 5.34 24.40 -2.38
N GLU A 34 4.03 24.32 -2.23
CA GLU A 34 3.19 25.45 -1.79
C GLU A 34 3.55 25.92 -0.37
N LYS A 35 3.62 24.99 0.60
CA LYS A 35 3.83 25.35 2.03
C LYS A 35 5.26 25.83 2.30
N PHE A 36 6.25 25.21 1.70
CA PHE A 36 7.67 25.46 2.04
C PHE A 36 8.42 26.27 0.99
N GLY A 37 7.75 26.72 -0.08
CA GLY A 37 8.39 27.46 -1.17
C GLY A 37 9.47 26.65 -1.91
N LEU A 38 9.32 25.32 -1.94
CA LEU A 38 10.25 24.42 -2.59
C LEU A 38 9.87 24.22 -4.06
N ASN A 39 10.78 23.60 -4.80
CA ASN A 39 10.53 23.21 -6.19
C ASN A 39 10.91 21.74 -6.40
N TRP A 40 10.32 20.87 -5.55
CA TRP A 40 10.49 19.44 -5.71
C TRP A 40 9.81 18.98 -6.98
N ASP A 41 10.51 18.17 -7.75
CA ASP A 41 9.93 17.37 -8.82
C ASP A 41 9.37 16.06 -8.27
N PHE A 42 8.78 15.25 -9.15
CA PHE A 42 8.19 13.98 -8.79
C PHE A 42 9.23 12.99 -8.23
N ASP A 43 10.40 12.92 -8.86
CA ASP A 43 11.47 11.98 -8.48
C ASP A 43 12.02 12.29 -7.09
N THR A 44 12.23 13.57 -6.78
CA THR A 44 12.62 14.03 -5.45
C THR A 44 11.57 13.66 -4.41
N THR A 45 10.30 13.88 -4.72
CA THR A 45 9.20 13.54 -3.81
C THR A 45 9.12 12.03 -3.58
N ASN A 46 9.22 11.25 -4.65
CA ASN A 46 9.22 9.79 -4.57
C ASN A 46 10.39 9.26 -3.74
N LYS A 47 11.58 9.78 -3.97
CA LYS A 47 12.79 9.40 -3.19
C LYS A 47 12.61 9.59 -1.69
N HIS A 48 11.95 10.66 -1.27
CA HIS A 48 11.82 10.99 0.15
C HIS A 48 10.54 10.44 0.81
N LEU A 49 9.48 10.21 0.04
CA LEU A 49 8.16 9.89 0.56
C LEU A 49 7.48 8.66 -0.09
N GLY A 50 8.01 8.15 -1.19
CA GLY A 50 7.41 7.04 -1.93
C GLY A 50 7.32 5.75 -1.11
N GLY A 51 6.22 5.00 -1.25
CA GLY A 51 6.00 3.70 -0.61
C GLY A 51 5.90 3.72 0.92
N MET A 52 5.78 4.90 1.54
CA MET A 52 5.80 5.05 3.00
C MET A 52 4.40 5.33 3.56
N SER A 53 4.14 4.85 4.78
CA SER A 53 2.96 5.26 5.55
C SER A 53 2.98 6.77 5.86
N ASP A 54 1.84 7.41 6.08
CA ASP A 54 1.78 8.83 6.43
C ASP A 54 2.56 9.15 7.72
N LYS A 55 2.59 8.22 8.70
CA LYS A 55 3.42 8.33 9.90
C LYS A 55 4.91 8.44 9.55
N THR A 56 5.39 7.58 8.66
CA THR A 56 6.80 7.57 8.21
C THR A 56 7.11 8.80 7.34
N LYS A 57 6.19 9.21 6.47
CA LYS A 57 6.31 10.43 5.67
C LYS A 57 6.50 11.66 6.57
N ARG A 58 5.68 11.79 7.63
CA ARG A 58 5.80 12.89 8.63
C ARG A 58 7.21 12.91 9.25
N LEU A 59 7.67 11.76 9.75
CA LEU A 59 9.01 11.66 10.36
C LEU A 59 10.13 12.01 9.38
N ASN A 60 10.02 11.62 8.12
CA ASN A 60 11.02 11.94 7.11
C ASN A 60 11.02 13.43 6.76
N MET A 61 9.84 14.06 6.66
CA MET A 61 9.74 15.50 6.45
C MET A 61 10.37 16.27 7.60
N ASP A 62 10.13 15.88 8.83
CA ASP A 62 10.77 16.50 10.01
C ASP A 62 12.31 16.40 9.97
N LYS A 63 12.85 15.23 9.57
CA LYS A 63 14.30 15.05 9.38
C LYS A 63 14.90 15.95 8.30
N LEU A 64 14.09 16.33 7.31
CA LEU A 64 14.46 17.27 6.25
C LEU A 64 14.26 18.74 6.66
N GLY A 65 13.83 19.00 7.88
CA GLY A 65 13.51 20.35 8.38
C GLY A 65 12.16 20.89 7.87
N LEU A 66 11.32 20.03 7.30
CA LEU A 66 10.00 20.37 6.78
C LEU A 66 8.93 20.01 7.81
N THR A 67 8.87 20.79 8.90
CA THR A 67 7.92 20.52 9.98
C THR A 67 6.47 20.75 9.53
N THR A 68 5.66 19.72 9.62
CA THR A 68 4.24 19.71 9.27
C THR A 68 3.35 19.71 10.52
N ASP A 69 2.29 20.48 10.48
CA ASP A 69 1.25 20.52 11.49
C ASP A 69 0.06 19.60 11.12
N ASP A 70 -0.88 19.47 12.03
CA ASP A 70 -2.06 18.65 11.78
C ASP A 70 -2.97 19.24 10.68
N GLU A 71 -2.93 20.56 10.45
CA GLU A 71 -3.67 21.18 9.35
C GLU A 71 -3.13 20.74 7.99
N PHE A 72 -1.81 20.65 7.83
CA PHE A 72 -1.20 20.11 6.62
C PHE A 72 -1.70 18.68 6.29
N TRP A 73 -1.77 17.81 7.31
CA TRP A 73 -2.21 16.43 7.10
C TRP A 73 -3.71 16.32 6.86
N LYS A 74 -4.49 17.20 7.47
CA LYS A 74 -5.93 17.31 7.22
C LYS A 74 -6.22 17.79 5.80
N GLU A 75 -5.51 18.81 5.34
CA GLU A 75 -5.60 19.27 3.95
C GLU A 75 -5.17 18.18 2.96
N SER A 76 -4.07 17.48 3.28
CA SER A 76 -3.62 16.33 2.48
C SER A 76 -4.70 15.27 2.32
N MET A 77 -5.37 14.91 3.42
CA MET A 77 -6.48 13.97 3.36
C MET A 77 -7.63 14.49 2.50
N ALA A 78 -7.98 15.77 2.63
CA ALA A 78 -9.04 16.39 1.82
C ALA A 78 -8.71 16.37 0.33
N ARG A 79 -7.46 16.65 -0.05
CA ARG A 79 -7.00 16.56 -1.47
C ARG A 79 -7.02 15.11 -1.97
N ASP A 80 -6.59 14.15 -1.17
CA ASP A 80 -6.67 12.73 -1.52
C ASP A 80 -8.13 12.28 -1.70
N MET A 81 -9.05 12.72 -0.84
CA MET A 81 -10.49 12.46 -0.99
C MET A 81 -11.06 13.07 -2.28
N ALA A 82 -10.62 14.27 -2.67
CA ALA A 82 -11.03 14.90 -3.91
C ALA A 82 -10.53 14.13 -5.16
N VAL A 83 -9.36 13.49 -5.07
CA VAL A 83 -8.87 12.56 -6.13
C VAL A 83 -9.74 11.32 -6.18
N MET A 84 -10.05 10.70 -5.03
CA MET A 84 -10.94 9.54 -4.98
C MET A 84 -12.33 9.83 -5.56
N ALA A 85 -12.87 11.02 -5.31
CA ALA A 85 -14.15 11.45 -5.88
C ALA A 85 -14.16 11.55 -7.42
N LYS A 86 -13.00 11.74 -8.05
CA LYS A 86 -12.87 11.70 -9.53
C LYS A 86 -12.85 10.26 -10.07
N GLY A 87 -12.59 9.29 -9.20
CA GLY A 87 -12.48 7.88 -9.54
C GLY A 87 -11.08 7.50 -10.06
N PHE A 88 -10.77 6.23 -9.93
CA PHE A 88 -9.66 5.53 -10.56
C PHE A 88 -10.06 4.06 -10.73
N GLU A 89 -9.38 3.35 -11.60
CA GLU A 89 -9.73 1.97 -11.93
C GLU A 89 -8.86 0.98 -11.15
N ALA A 90 -9.41 -0.22 -10.96
CA ALA A 90 -8.65 -1.35 -10.45
C ALA A 90 -7.61 -1.80 -11.50
N THR A 91 -6.49 -2.31 -11.02
CA THR A 91 -5.50 -2.97 -11.86
C THR A 91 -6.15 -4.12 -12.65
N PRO A 92 -5.99 -4.17 -13.99
CA PRO A 92 -6.55 -5.24 -14.80
C PRO A 92 -6.17 -6.64 -14.30
N GLY A 93 -7.14 -7.55 -14.24
CA GLY A 93 -6.96 -8.92 -13.75
C GLY A 93 -7.11 -9.10 -12.24
N THR A 94 -7.10 -8.03 -11.44
CA THR A 94 -7.30 -8.13 -9.98
C THR A 94 -8.65 -8.76 -9.64
N GLU A 95 -9.70 -8.33 -10.31
CA GLU A 95 -11.04 -8.85 -10.09
C GLU A 95 -11.18 -10.33 -10.48
N ASP A 96 -10.47 -10.77 -11.52
CA ASP A 96 -10.49 -12.17 -11.94
C ASP A 96 -9.92 -13.07 -10.85
N ILE A 97 -8.82 -12.65 -10.21
CA ILE A 97 -8.22 -13.40 -9.10
C ILE A 97 -9.11 -13.33 -7.86
N LEU A 98 -9.72 -12.17 -7.54
CA LEU A 98 -10.65 -12.03 -6.42
C LEU A 98 -11.91 -12.90 -6.58
N ASN A 99 -12.29 -13.25 -7.81
CA ASN A 99 -13.38 -14.18 -8.08
C ASN A 99 -13.01 -15.66 -7.80
N CYS A 100 -11.71 -15.98 -7.64
CA CYS A 100 -11.29 -17.32 -7.24
C CYS A 100 -11.63 -17.57 -5.77
N ARG A 101 -12.71 -18.30 -5.51
CA ARG A 101 -13.23 -18.57 -4.14
C ARG A 101 -12.55 -19.75 -3.45
N GLU A 102 -11.69 -20.47 -4.14
CA GLU A 102 -10.99 -21.64 -3.60
C GLU A 102 -9.87 -21.26 -2.62
N ILE A 103 -9.38 -20.02 -2.68
CA ILE A 103 -8.36 -19.50 -1.79
C ILE A 103 -8.88 -18.27 -1.05
N LYS A 104 -8.58 -18.18 0.25
CA LYS A 104 -8.91 -16.99 1.04
C LYS A 104 -8.15 -15.79 0.54
N GLN A 105 -8.76 -14.60 0.63
CA GLN A 105 -8.14 -13.36 0.20
C GLN A 105 -8.44 -12.23 1.16
N CYS A 106 -7.44 -11.39 1.42
CA CYS A 106 -7.58 -10.20 2.24
C CYS A 106 -6.68 -9.08 1.72
N VAL A 107 -6.91 -7.86 2.18
CA VAL A 107 -6.07 -6.69 1.91
C VAL A 107 -5.29 -6.32 3.16
N ALA A 108 -3.98 -6.05 3.00
CA ALA A 108 -3.11 -5.53 4.05
C ALA A 108 -2.30 -4.33 3.52
N THR A 109 -2.77 -3.11 3.77
CA THR A 109 -2.27 -1.87 3.19
C THR A 109 -1.60 -0.94 4.20
N GLY A 110 -0.60 -0.19 3.76
CA GLY A 110 0.06 0.87 4.54
C GLY A 110 -0.81 2.11 4.79
N GLY A 111 -2.00 2.20 4.20
CA GLY A 111 -2.98 3.26 4.44
C GLY A 111 -3.71 3.12 5.77
N ILE A 112 -4.43 4.17 6.20
CA ILE A 112 -5.35 4.11 7.33
C ILE A 112 -6.70 3.55 6.90
N TYR A 113 -7.46 3.00 7.86
CA TYR A 113 -8.72 2.30 7.62
C TYR A 113 -9.72 3.13 6.79
N SER A 114 -10.03 4.35 7.23
CA SER A 114 -11.04 5.19 6.56
C SER A 114 -10.72 5.47 5.09
N LYS A 115 -9.45 5.78 4.80
CA LYS A 115 -8.97 6.02 3.43
C LYS A 115 -9.00 4.74 2.59
N SER A 116 -8.63 3.62 3.18
CA SER A 116 -8.60 2.32 2.49
C SER A 116 -10.00 1.83 2.11
N VAL A 117 -11.00 2.05 2.97
CA VAL A 117 -12.40 1.79 2.66
C VAL A 117 -12.87 2.62 1.46
N GLU A 118 -12.57 3.93 1.44
CA GLU A 118 -12.96 4.79 0.31
C GLU A 118 -12.26 4.39 -1.00
N LYS A 119 -10.99 4.01 -0.96
CA LYS A 119 -10.29 3.46 -2.13
C LYS A 119 -10.98 2.20 -2.68
N LEU A 120 -11.32 1.26 -1.78
CA LEU A 120 -12.01 0.02 -2.15
C LEU A 120 -13.42 0.27 -2.69
N LYS A 121 -14.13 1.27 -2.18
CA LYS A 121 -15.43 1.72 -2.73
C LYS A 121 -15.27 2.30 -4.13
N THR A 122 -14.24 3.11 -4.34
CA THR A 122 -13.95 3.75 -5.64
C THR A 122 -13.79 2.73 -6.76
N ILE A 123 -13.11 1.61 -6.49
CA ILE A 123 -12.92 0.52 -7.48
C ILE A 123 -14.02 -0.56 -7.42
N GLY A 124 -15.06 -0.37 -6.59
CA GLY A 124 -16.19 -1.30 -6.50
C GLY A 124 -15.94 -2.62 -5.77
N PHE A 125 -14.84 -2.72 -4.98
CA PHE A 125 -14.47 -3.96 -4.29
C PHE A 125 -14.97 -4.04 -2.85
N TRP A 126 -15.28 -2.89 -2.22
CA TRP A 126 -15.86 -2.86 -0.88
C TRP A 126 -17.25 -3.48 -0.83
N GLY A 127 -17.47 -4.38 0.10
CA GLY A 127 -18.72 -5.14 0.25
C GLY A 127 -18.92 -6.28 -0.76
N LYS A 128 -18.17 -6.28 -1.87
CA LYS A 128 -18.21 -7.36 -2.88
C LYS A 128 -17.14 -8.44 -2.61
N TYR A 129 -15.91 -8.03 -2.35
CA TYR A 129 -14.77 -8.91 -2.10
C TYR A 129 -14.12 -8.63 -0.74
N ILE A 130 -14.02 -7.37 -0.37
CA ILE A 130 -13.36 -6.88 0.83
C ILE A 130 -14.38 -6.19 1.74
N ASN A 131 -14.27 -6.43 3.05
CA ASN A 131 -15.11 -5.86 4.09
C ASN A 131 -14.31 -5.78 5.42
N ASP A 132 -14.99 -5.46 6.52
CA ASP A 132 -14.36 -5.30 7.84
C ASP A 132 -13.61 -6.55 8.35
N THR A 133 -13.93 -7.74 7.84
CA THR A 133 -13.34 -8.99 8.33
C THR A 133 -12.04 -9.35 7.61
N ASN A 134 -11.76 -8.77 6.43
CA ASN A 134 -10.60 -9.09 5.61
C ASN A 134 -9.87 -7.84 5.06
N LEU A 135 -10.04 -6.68 5.70
CA LEU A 135 -9.23 -5.49 5.49
C LEU A 135 -8.35 -5.23 6.72
N PHE A 136 -7.03 -5.12 6.49
CA PHE A 136 -6.03 -4.82 7.51
C PHE A 136 -5.25 -3.57 7.09
N THR A 137 -5.06 -2.64 8.03
CA THR A 137 -4.52 -1.31 7.75
C THR A 137 -3.44 -0.91 8.74
N ALA A 138 -2.59 0.05 8.39
CA ALA A 138 -1.42 0.41 9.18
C ALA A 138 -1.77 0.93 10.59
N ASP A 139 -2.96 1.49 10.80
CA ASP A 139 -3.45 1.94 12.09
C ASP A 139 -3.91 0.80 13.04
N MET A 140 -3.88 -0.45 12.57
CA MET A 140 -4.16 -1.65 13.37
C MET A 140 -2.89 -2.25 14.02
N VAL A 141 -1.71 -1.72 13.72
CA VAL A 141 -0.41 -2.22 14.22
C VAL A 141 0.45 -1.09 14.77
N GLU A 142 1.40 -1.43 15.62
CA GLU A 142 2.33 -0.45 16.17
C GLU A 142 3.40 -0.06 15.14
N HIS A 143 3.93 -1.06 14.42
CA HIS A 143 4.96 -0.88 13.41
C HIS A 143 4.46 -1.36 12.05
N GLY A 144 4.30 -0.42 11.12
CA GLY A 144 3.95 -0.72 9.73
C GLY A 144 5.14 -1.24 8.93
N LYS A 145 4.90 -1.59 7.65
CA LYS A 145 5.94 -1.99 6.69
C LYS A 145 7.16 -1.04 6.77
N PRO A 146 8.40 -1.52 6.84
CA PRO A 146 8.88 -2.88 6.51
C PRO A 146 8.84 -3.89 7.68
N GLU A 147 8.22 -3.55 8.84
CA GLU A 147 8.04 -4.53 9.89
C GLU A 147 6.91 -5.52 9.55
N PRO A 148 7.01 -6.80 9.99
CA PRO A 148 6.11 -7.86 9.54
C PRO A 148 4.72 -7.84 10.18
N GLU A 149 4.49 -6.98 11.17
CA GLU A 149 3.32 -6.99 12.05
C GLU A 149 1.99 -7.00 11.30
N LEU A 150 1.88 -6.19 10.24
CA LEU A 150 0.64 -6.06 9.47
C LEU A 150 0.28 -7.36 8.75
N PHE A 151 1.25 -8.02 8.14
CA PHE A 151 1.03 -9.28 7.44
C PHE A 151 0.80 -10.44 8.41
N LEU A 152 1.50 -10.46 9.55
CA LEU A 152 1.27 -11.44 10.61
C LEU A 152 -0.13 -11.27 11.23
N LEU A 153 -0.58 -10.03 11.44
CA LEU A 153 -1.95 -9.74 11.89
C LEU A 153 -2.98 -10.27 10.89
N ALA A 154 -2.78 -9.99 9.58
CA ALA A 154 -3.66 -10.47 8.52
C ALA A 154 -3.75 -12.00 8.50
N ALA A 155 -2.62 -12.71 8.50
CA ALA A 155 -2.58 -14.15 8.53
C ALA A 155 -3.31 -14.73 9.75
N ALA A 156 -3.02 -14.21 10.95
CA ALA A 156 -3.64 -14.66 12.19
C ALA A 156 -5.17 -14.44 12.19
N LYS A 157 -5.64 -13.28 11.73
CA LYS A 157 -7.09 -12.96 11.65
C LYS A 157 -7.81 -13.80 10.61
N MET A 158 -7.11 -14.15 9.50
CA MET A 158 -7.64 -15.04 8.48
C MET A 158 -7.54 -16.53 8.85
N GLY A 159 -6.91 -16.86 9.99
CA GLY A 159 -6.76 -18.22 10.50
C GLY A 159 -5.78 -19.07 9.69
N GLU A 160 -4.71 -18.46 9.15
CA GLU A 160 -3.69 -19.15 8.36
C GLU A 160 -2.30 -18.96 8.94
N LEU A 161 -1.43 -19.94 8.68
CA LEU A 161 -0.02 -19.86 9.07
C LEU A 161 0.77 -19.04 8.03
N PRO A 162 1.78 -18.25 8.43
CA PRO A 162 2.55 -17.42 7.50
C PRO A 162 3.11 -18.19 6.29
N GLU A 163 3.63 -19.37 6.49
CA GLU A 163 4.19 -20.22 5.42
C GLU A 163 3.15 -20.65 4.37
N THR A 164 1.85 -20.58 4.70
CA THR A 164 0.76 -20.87 3.75
C THR A 164 0.22 -19.60 3.06
N CYS A 165 0.77 -18.43 3.38
CA CYS A 165 0.36 -17.16 2.82
C CYS A 165 1.22 -16.74 1.62
N VAL A 166 0.59 -16.03 0.68
CA VAL A 166 1.25 -15.34 -0.43
C VAL A 166 0.91 -13.87 -0.32
N VAL A 167 1.92 -13.01 -0.28
CA VAL A 167 1.79 -11.54 -0.33
C VAL A 167 2.01 -11.09 -1.77
N ILE A 168 1.14 -10.22 -2.29
CA ILE A 168 1.34 -9.53 -3.57
C ILE A 168 1.62 -8.07 -3.24
N GLU A 169 2.78 -7.58 -3.64
CA GLU A 169 3.35 -6.30 -3.22
C GLU A 169 4.21 -5.67 -4.31
N ASP A 170 4.21 -4.35 -4.38
CA ASP A 170 4.99 -3.58 -5.35
C ASP A 170 6.15 -2.79 -4.74
N SER A 171 6.12 -2.56 -3.42
CA SER A 171 7.11 -1.74 -2.71
C SER A 171 8.20 -2.59 -2.02
N LEU A 172 9.43 -2.06 -1.98
CA LEU A 172 10.52 -2.71 -1.26
C LEU A 172 10.21 -2.89 0.24
N ALA A 173 9.54 -1.90 0.84
CA ALA A 173 9.15 -1.98 2.26
C ALA A 173 8.15 -3.12 2.52
N GLY A 174 7.14 -3.27 1.66
CA GLY A 174 6.16 -4.32 1.81
C GLY A 174 6.72 -5.71 1.47
N MET A 175 7.55 -5.84 0.42
CA MET A 175 8.24 -7.10 0.13
C MET A 175 9.11 -7.54 1.31
N THR A 176 9.86 -6.61 1.89
CA THR A 176 10.67 -6.88 3.09
C THR A 176 9.81 -7.35 4.26
N ALA A 177 8.66 -6.70 4.49
CA ALA A 177 7.72 -7.09 5.54
C ALA A 177 7.16 -8.50 5.32
N GLY A 178 6.78 -8.84 4.08
CA GLY A 178 6.31 -10.17 3.74
C GLY A 178 7.35 -11.27 3.95
N LEU A 179 8.59 -11.02 3.52
CA LEU A 179 9.72 -11.95 3.74
C LEU A 179 10.03 -12.11 5.23
N ARG A 180 10.06 -11.01 6.00
CA ARG A 180 10.25 -11.06 7.47
C ARG A 180 9.12 -11.78 8.18
N ALA A 181 7.91 -11.75 7.63
CA ALA A 181 6.78 -12.53 8.14
C ALA A 181 6.88 -14.03 7.84
N GLY A 182 7.87 -14.48 7.06
CA GLY A 182 8.02 -15.88 6.64
C GLY A 182 7.03 -16.30 5.54
N MET A 183 6.52 -15.34 4.78
CA MET A 183 5.56 -15.56 3.71
C MET A 183 6.23 -15.64 2.33
N THR A 184 5.55 -16.26 1.38
CA THR A 184 5.93 -16.13 -0.03
C THR A 184 5.54 -14.74 -0.53
N VAL A 185 6.44 -14.06 -1.23
CA VAL A 185 6.18 -12.73 -1.79
C VAL A 185 6.22 -12.78 -3.31
N ILE A 186 5.18 -12.26 -3.95
CA ILE A 186 5.11 -12.00 -5.38
C ILE A 186 5.32 -10.50 -5.56
N ALA A 187 6.44 -10.12 -6.16
CA ALA A 187 6.73 -8.74 -6.50
C ALA A 187 5.93 -8.33 -7.75
N TYR A 188 4.99 -7.40 -7.58
CA TYR A 188 4.22 -6.84 -8.67
C TYR A 188 4.97 -5.61 -9.25
N ILE A 189 5.30 -5.68 -10.52
CA ILE A 189 6.06 -4.62 -11.22
C ILE A 189 5.24 -3.91 -12.31
N GLY A 190 3.92 -4.12 -12.33
CA GLY A 190 3.04 -3.57 -13.36
C GLY A 190 2.62 -2.11 -13.13
N CYS A 191 2.82 -1.55 -11.92
CA CYS A 191 2.52 -0.14 -11.67
C CYS A 191 3.53 0.79 -12.36
N GLU A 192 3.07 1.99 -12.74
CA GLU A 192 3.89 2.96 -13.48
C GLU A 192 5.19 3.32 -12.72
N MET A 193 5.12 3.43 -11.40
CA MET A 193 6.26 3.81 -10.55
C MET A 193 7.37 2.74 -10.51
N ASN A 194 7.00 1.47 -10.59
CA ASN A 194 7.95 0.35 -10.51
C ASN A 194 8.39 -0.14 -11.88
N ASN A 195 7.75 0.31 -12.95
CA ASN A 195 8.07 -0.10 -14.32
C ASN A 195 9.28 0.68 -14.89
N ASN A 196 10.35 0.81 -14.08
CA ASN A 196 11.63 1.34 -14.55
C ASN A 196 12.77 0.37 -14.25
N PRO A 197 13.85 0.35 -15.08
CA PRO A 197 14.94 -0.63 -14.96
C PRO A 197 15.65 -0.62 -13.61
N GLU A 198 15.76 0.53 -12.94
CA GLU A 198 16.45 0.64 -11.65
C GLU A 198 15.63 0.03 -10.53
N ASN A 199 14.34 0.31 -10.46
CA ASN A 199 13.44 -0.29 -9.47
C ASN A 199 13.31 -1.80 -9.68
N ILE A 200 13.17 -2.26 -10.93
CA ILE A 200 13.15 -3.71 -11.24
C ILE A 200 14.45 -4.38 -10.79
N LYS A 201 15.61 -3.73 -10.96
CA LYS A 201 16.88 -4.25 -10.48
C LYS A 201 16.92 -4.36 -8.96
N ASN A 202 16.44 -3.34 -8.25
CA ASN A 202 16.40 -3.32 -6.78
C ASN A 202 15.44 -4.38 -6.22
N ILE A 203 14.33 -4.64 -6.90
CA ILE A 203 13.37 -5.70 -6.55
C ILE A 203 13.97 -7.10 -6.73
N ARG A 204 14.88 -7.28 -7.70
CA ARG A 204 15.54 -8.56 -8.00
C ARG A 204 16.81 -8.82 -7.19
N ALA A 205 17.33 -7.83 -6.46
CA ALA A 205 18.55 -7.93 -5.65
C ALA A 205 18.25 -8.48 -4.24
#